data_c2b1874126422dc49f83e637058996dd
#
_entry.id   c2b1874126422dc49f83e637058996dd
#
_cell.length_a   1.000
_cell.length_b   1.000
_cell.length_c   1.000
_cell.angle_alpha   90.00
_cell.angle_beta   90.00
_cell.angle_gamma   90.00
#
_symmetry.space_group_name_H-M   'P 1'
#
loop_
_entity.id
_entity.type
_entity.pdbx_description
1 polymer ?
#
loop_
_entity_poly.entity_id
_entity_poly.type
_entity_poly.pdbx_seq_one_letter_code
_entity_poly.pdbx_strand_id
1 'polypeptide(L)'
;MFTTRYPIEPHGPKRLTVHRTRTWSEIVLRLDGVEIGRPNREELLNRVEYTLRDQSVLRVWLEYGPTGIPMLYMTRNGHPLPGSEGDPVKILWYTLCFFWVMGVCQVAFSMLVISKGNPDTTIYVNLAAGLVLILLGFLAWGRSLVAMVLASLLAFGELAFLLIAEGNLQIWNVWRLIFGLALFGWLLRRGIVAVHELNASTLPIRHPPEPMHHD
;
A
#
# COMPACT_ATOMS: atom_id res chain seq x y z
N MET A 1 -21.18 -12.17 7.27
CA MET A 1 -19.93 -12.21 8.02
C MET A 1 -18.80 -12.51 7.05
N PHE A 2 -17.72 -11.74 7.04
CA PHE A 2 -16.56 -11.95 6.18
C PHE A 2 -15.48 -12.65 6.97
N THR A 3 -14.83 -13.64 6.36
CA THR A 3 -13.75 -14.39 6.98
C THR A 3 -12.48 -14.22 6.17
N THR A 4 -11.42 -13.76 6.81
CA THR A 4 -10.09 -13.64 6.21
C THR A 4 -9.10 -14.43 7.04
N ARG A 5 -8.17 -15.14 6.38
CA ARG A 5 -7.14 -15.94 7.05
C ARG A 5 -5.77 -15.38 6.74
N TYR A 6 -4.95 -15.25 7.76
CA TYR A 6 -3.59 -14.69 7.68
C TYR A 6 -2.55 -15.70 8.14
N PRO A 7 -1.41 -15.79 7.48
CA PRO A 7 -0.26 -16.49 8.01
C PRO A 7 0.34 -15.67 9.16
N ILE A 8 0.84 -16.36 10.18
CA ILE A 8 1.51 -15.70 11.32
C ILE A 8 2.98 -15.43 10.97
N GLU A 9 3.54 -16.25 10.09
CA GLU A 9 4.93 -16.19 9.64
C GLU A 9 4.97 -16.05 8.11
N PRO A 10 6.00 -15.40 7.56
CA PRO A 10 6.20 -15.36 6.12
C PRO A 10 6.24 -16.77 5.54
N HIS A 11 5.45 -17.01 4.51
CA HIS A 11 5.29 -18.33 3.86
C HIS A 11 4.73 -19.47 4.74
N GLY A 12 4.31 -19.16 5.98
CA GLY A 12 3.71 -20.11 6.90
C GLY A 12 2.23 -20.42 6.59
N PRO A 13 1.64 -21.41 7.28
CA PRO A 13 0.22 -21.70 7.16
C PRO A 13 -0.65 -20.55 7.69
N LYS A 14 -1.83 -20.39 7.10
CA LYS A 14 -2.81 -19.36 7.50
C LYS A 14 -3.54 -19.78 8.78
N ARG A 15 -2.96 -19.50 9.93
CA ARG A 15 -3.42 -19.92 11.25
C ARG A 15 -4.33 -18.89 11.94
N LEU A 16 -4.12 -17.59 11.66
CA LEU A 16 -4.94 -16.54 12.23
C LEU A 16 -6.17 -16.29 11.34
N THR A 17 -7.36 -16.50 11.90
CA THR A 17 -8.63 -16.25 11.23
C THR A 17 -9.29 -15.04 11.84
N VAL A 18 -9.68 -14.08 11.00
CA VAL A 18 -10.43 -12.88 11.37
C VAL A 18 -11.83 -12.99 10.77
N HIS A 19 -12.82 -13.06 11.63
CA HIS A 19 -14.24 -12.95 11.25
C HIS A 19 -14.69 -11.51 11.53
N ARG A 20 -15.33 -10.87 10.57
CA ARG A 20 -15.84 -9.51 10.74
C ARG A 20 -17.19 -9.30 10.08
N THR A 21 -17.98 -8.40 10.61
CA THR A 21 -19.17 -7.85 9.94
C THR A 21 -18.75 -6.81 8.90
N ARG A 22 -19.65 -6.46 7.98
CA ARG A 22 -19.41 -5.41 6.97
C ARG A 22 -19.15 -4.04 7.61
N THR A 23 -19.80 -3.77 8.72
CA THR A 23 -19.72 -2.51 9.46
C THR A 23 -18.58 -2.45 10.50
N TRP A 24 -17.81 -3.54 10.65
CA TRP A 24 -16.76 -3.68 11.67
C TRP A 24 -17.30 -3.58 13.11
N SER A 25 -18.61 -3.81 13.31
CA SER A 25 -19.22 -3.80 14.64
C SER A 25 -18.83 -5.01 15.48
N GLU A 26 -18.59 -6.14 14.82
CA GLU A 26 -18.15 -7.37 15.48
C GLU A 26 -16.94 -7.92 14.75
N ILE A 27 -15.89 -8.20 15.52
CA ILE A 27 -14.66 -8.83 15.05
C ILE A 27 -14.31 -9.95 16.01
N VAL A 28 -14.07 -11.13 15.45
CA VAL A 28 -13.62 -12.29 16.21
C VAL A 28 -12.29 -12.76 15.65
N LEU A 29 -11.30 -12.81 16.50
CA LEU A 29 -9.97 -13.28 16.19
C LEU A 29 -9.80 -14.70 16.69
N ARG A 30 -9.42 -15.63 15.81
CA ARG A 30 -9.15 -17.04 16.16
C ARG A 30 -7.77 -17.45 15.66
N LEU A 31 -7.01 -18.05 16.55
CA LEU A 31 -5.72 -18.68 16.25
C LEU A 31 -5.88 -20.20 16.33
N ASP A 32 -5.60 -20.91 15.23
CA ASP A 32 -5.79 -22.36 15.13
C ASP A 32 -7.19 -22.84 15.55
N GLY A 33 -8.21 -22.03 15.21
CA GLY A 33 -9.60 -22.29 15.57
C GLY A 33 -10.01 -21.86 16.99
N VAL A 34 -9.05 -21.54 17.87
CA VAL A 34 -9.32 -21.06 19.24
C VAL A 34 -9.50 -19.56 19.22
N GLU A 35 -10.58 -19.06 19.85
CA GLU A 35 -10.83 -17.63 19.98
C GLU A 35 -9.81 -17.02 20.93
N ILE A 36 -9.10 -15.98 20.43
CA ILE A 36 -8.10 -15.22 21.20
C ILE A 36 -8.63 -13.86 21.64
N GLY A 37 -9.69 -13.35 20.96
CA GLY A 37 -10.31 -12.12 21.35
C GLY A 37 -11.48 -11.73 20.45
N ARG A 38 -12.31 -10.85 21.00
CA ARG A 38 -13.50 -10.28 20.32
C ARG A 38 -13.52 -8.76 20.56
N PRO A 39 -12.58 -8.01 19.96
CA PRO A 39 -12.53 -6.58 20.15
C PRO A 39 -13.72 -5.90 19.47
N ASN A 40 -14.25 -4.87 20.10
CA ASN A 40 -15.18 -3.97 19.48
C ASN A 40 -14.46 -2.91 18.63
N ARG A 41 -15.23 -2.09 17.88
CA ARG A 41 -14.65 -1.07 16.99
C ARG A 41 -13.84 0.00 17.74
N GLU A 42 -14.30 0.40 18.93
CA GLU A 42 -13.64 1.43 19.73
C GLU A 42 -12.30 0.92 20.29
N GLU A 43 -12.29 -0.31 20.77
CA GLU A 43 -11.06 -0.97 21.20
C GLU A 43 -10.03 -1.04 20.08
N LEU A 44 -10.44 -1.41 18.86
CA LEU A 44 -9.55 -1.47 17.70
C LEU A 44 -9.01 -0.10 17.29
N LEU A 45 -9.73 0.98 17.49
CA LEU A 45 -9.20 2.33 17.26
C LEU A 45 -8.11 2.69 18.25
N ASN A 46 -8.14 2.10 19.45
CA ASN A 46 -7.18 2.32 20.55
C ASN A 46 -6.03 1.30 20.58
N ARG A 47 -5.93 0.43 19.57
CA ARG A 47 -4.92 -0.64 19.43
C ARG A 47 -5.01 -1.68 20.55
N VAL A 48 -5.48 -2.86 20.22
CA VAL A 48 -5.61 -3.99 21.14
C VAL A 48 -4.39 -4.90 21.03
N GLU A 49 -3.92 -5.39 22.16
CA GLU A 49 -2.80 -6.33 22.26
C GLU A 49 -3.28 -7.66 22.83
N TYR A 50 -2.84 -8.74 22.22
CA TYR A 50 -3.09 -10.11 22.67
C TYR A 50 -1.77 -10.84 22.84
N THR A 51 -1.52 -11.37 24.01
CA THR A 51 -0.38 -12.27 24.23
C THR A 51 -0.76 -13.67 23.75
N LEU A 52 -0.05 -14.19 22.76
CA LEU A 52 -0.25 -15.52 22.22
C LEU A 52 0.39 -16.59 23.13
N ARG A 53 0.07 -17.86 22.88
CA ARG A 53 0.60 -18.98 23.69
C ARG A 53 2.13 -19.11 23.69
N ASP A 54 2.76 -18.64 22.62
CA ASP A 54 4.22 -18.60 22.46
C ASP A 54 4.85 -17.32 23.02
N GLN A 55 4.13 -16.57 23.84
CA GLN A 55 4.50 -15.29 24.44
C GLN A 55 4.71 -14.15 23.44
N SER A 56 4.47 -14.37 22.14
CA SER A 56 4.49 -13.29 21.16
C SER A 56 3.27 -12.37 21.34
N VAL A 57 3.44 -11.08 21.03
CA VAL A 57 2.39 -10.07 21.16
C VAL A 57 1.80 -9.79 19.78
N LEU A 58 0.52 -10.09 19.63
CA LEU A 58 -0.28 -9.72 18.46
C LEU A 58 -0.97 -8.39 18.75
N ARG A 59 -0.63 -7.35 17.97
CA ARG A 59 -1.31 -6.05 18.00
C ARG A 59 -2.26 -5.95 16.84
N VAL A 60 -3.47 -5.48 17.11
CA VAL A 60 -4.53 -5.32 16.10
C VAL A 60 -5.17 -3.96 16.25
N TRP A 61 -5.31 -3.23 15.15
CA TRP A 61 -5.99 -1.92 15.17
C TRP A 61 -6.64 -1.59 13.84
N LEU A 62 -7.58 -0.65 13.88
CA LEU A 62 -8.21 -0.04 12.70
C LEU A 62 -7.61 1.34 12.45
N GLU A 63 -7.30 1.60 11.19
CA GLU A 63 -6.90 2.92 10.72
C GLU A 63 -7.77 3.29 9.51
N TYR A 64 -8.14 4.55 9.39
CA TYR A 64 -8.90 5.01 8.24
C TYR A 64 -7.96 5.48 7.14
N GLY A 65 -8.16 4.93 5.94
CA GLY A 65 -7.49 5.44 4.75
C GLY A 65 -8.03 6.83 4.34
N PRO A 66 -7.40 7.48 3.35
CA PRO A 66 -7.81 8.81 2.88
C PRO A 66 -9.24 8.83 2.30
N THR A 67 -9.78 7.69 1.93
CA THR A 67 -11.15 7.50 1.46
C THR A 67 -12.15 7.25 2.59
N GLY A 68 -11.73 7.30 3.87
CA GLY A 68 -12.55 6.98 5.02
C GLY A 68 -12.88 5.48 5.18
N ILE A 69 -12.27 4.62 4.38
CA ILE A 69 -12.45 3.17 4.49
C ILE A 69 -11.58 2.63 5.63
N PRO A 70 -12.17 1.91 6.60
CA PRO A 70 -11.41 1.32 7.69
C PRO A 70 -10.56 0.14 7.19
N MET A 71 -9.30 0.14 7.58
CA MET A 71 -8.28 -0.85 7.24
C MET A 71 -7.80 -1.53 8.51
N LEU A 72 -7.72 -2.87 8.50
CA LEU A 72 -7.26 -3.65 9.66
C LEU A 72 -5.76 -3.88 9.57
N TYR A 73 -5.05 -3.31 10.52
CA TYR A 73 -3.62 -3.51 10.68
C TYR A 73 -3.34 -4.55 11.76
N MET A 74 -2.37 -5.39 11.51
CA MET A 74 -1.95 -6.42 12.44
C MET A 74 -0.44 -6.54 12.44
N THR A 75 0.16 -6.59 13.63
CA THR A 75 1.59 -6.87 13.81
C THR A 75 1.80 -7.96 14.84
N ARG A 76 2.85 -8.73 14.68
CA ARG A 76 3.34 -9.69 15.69
C ARG A 76 4.74 -9.28 16.12
N ASN A 77 4.93 -9.02 17.40
CA ASN A 77 6.20 -8.51 17.95
C ASN A 77 6.71 -7.26 17.21
N GLY A 78 5.78 -6.38 16.78
CA GLY A 78 6.10 -5.17 16.02
C GLY A 78 6.28 -5.35 14.51
N HIS A 79 6.35 -6.58 14.00
CA HIS A 79 6.46 -6.86 12.57
C HIS A 79 5.08 -7.04 11.92
N PRO A 80 4.80 -6.40 10.76
CA PRO A 80 3.54 -6.56 10.06
C PRO A 80 3.23 -8.02 9.72
N LEU A 81 1.97 -8.45 9.95
CA LEU A 81 1.56 -9.79 9.52
C LEU A 81 1.43 -9.84 8.00
N PRO A 82 1.95 -10.91 7.37
CA PRO A 82 1.82 -11.09 5.92
C PRO A 82 0.36 -11.10 5.46
N GLY A 83 0.06 -10.34 4.40
CA GLY A 83 -1.28 -10.18 3.84
C GLY A 83 -2.20 -9.21 4.61
N SER A 84 -1.77 -8.67 5.78
CA SER A 84 -2.49 -7.59 6.47
C SER A 84 -2.39 -6.27 5.70
N GLU A 85 -3.16 -5.24 6.11
CA GLU A 85 -3.08 -3.92 5.47
C GLU A 85 -1.76 -3.19 5.75
N GLY A 86 -0.99 -3.65 6.74
CA GLY A 86 0.37 -3.18 7.04
C GLY A 86 1.47 -3.97 6.34
N ASP A 87 1.14 -5.03 5.61
CA ASP A 87 2.14 -5.85 4.90
C ASP A 87 2.85 -5.02 3.80
N PRO A 88 4.17 -4.81 3.89
CA PRO A 88 4.90 -4.00 2.93
C PRO A 88 4.85 -4.57 1.51
N VAL A 89 4.76 -5.89 1.33
CA VAL A 89 4.61 -6.52 0.01
C VAL A 89 3.27 -6.15 -0.62
N LYS A 90 2.19 -6.20 0.18
CA LYS A 90 0.85 -5.84 -0.28
C LYS A 90 0.73 -4.35 -0.61
N ILE A 91 1.34 -3.49 0.22
CA ILE A 91 1.38 -2.04 -0.01
C ILE A 91 2.13 -1.73 -1.31
N LEU A 92 3.31 -2.33 -1.49
CA LEU A 92 4.10 -2.18 -2.71
C LEU A 92 3.29 -2.61 -3.93
N TRP A 93 2.65 -3.78 -3.87
CA TRP A 93 1.80 -4.28 -4.95
C TRP A 93 0.70 -3.30 -5.36
N TYR A 94 -0.05 -2.73 -4.40
CA TYR A 94 -1.09 -1.74 -4.71
C TYR A 94 -0.54 -0.48 -5.36
N THR A 95 0.62 -0.01 -4.89
CA THR A 95 1.29 1.16 -5.47
C THR A 95 1.72 0.90 -6.91
N LEU A 96 2.27 -0.29 -7.18
CA LEU A 96 2.67 -0.68 -8.53
C LEU A 96 1.48 -0.87 -9.47
N CYS A 97 0.42 -1.52 -9.01
CA CYS A 97 -0.82 -1.65 -9.79
C CYS A 97 -1.37 -0.27 -10.18
N PHE A 98 -1.29 0.70 -9.29
CA PHE A 98 -1.70 2.08 -9.59
C PHE A 98 -0.86 2.68 -10.72
N PHE A 99 0.47 2.58 -10.67
CA PHE A 99 1.34 3.10 -11.74
C PHE A 99 1.09 2.39 -13.08
N TRP A 100 0.93 1.08 -13.08
CA TRP A 100 0.66 0.33 -14.30
C TRP A 100 -0.69 0.68 -14.92
N VAL A 101 -1.73 0.79 -14.10
CA VAL A 101 -3.06 1.19 -14.59
C VAL A 101 -3.01 2.60 -15.19
N MET A 102 -2.37 3.55 -14.51
CA MET A 102 -2.19 4.90 -15.02
C MET A 102 -1.43 4.90 -16.35
N GLY A 103 -0.27 4.23 -16.39
CA GLY A 103 0.54 4.17 -17.61
C GLY A 103 -0.18 3.50 -18.79
N VAL A 104 -0.89 2.38 -18.53
CA VAL A 104 -1.68 1.69 -19.57
C VAL A 104 -2.83 2.57 -20.07
N CYS A 105 -3.54 3.25 -19.19
CA CYS A 105 -4.61 4.17 -19.58
C CYS A 105 -4.09 5.31 -20.48
N GLN A 106 -2.93 5.89 -20.13
CA GLN A 106 -2.31 6.94 -20.95
C GLN A 106 -1.89 6.43 -22.32
N VAL A 107 -1.22 5.28 -22.39
CA VAL A 107 -0.83 4.66 -23.66
C VAL A 107 -2.07 4.37 -24.52
N ALA A 108 -3.09 3.74 -23.95
CA ALA A 108 -4.33 3.40 -24.65
C ALA A 108 -5.05 4.66 -25.17
N PHE A 109 -5.17 5.70 -24.36
CA PHE A 109 -5.76 6.96 -24.76
C PHE A 109 -4.97 7.63 -25.89
N SER A 110 -3.65 7.72 -25.78
CA SER A 110 -2.78 8.31 -26.79
C SER A 110 -2.88 7.56 -28.12
N MET A 111 -2.85 6.21 -28.09
CA MET A 111 -3.02 5.39 -29.28
C MET A 111 -4.39 5.59 -29.94
N LEU A 112 -5.45 5.73 -29.15
CA LEU A 112 -6.79 5.98 -29.67
C LEU A 112 -6.88 7.35 -30.36
N VAL A 113 -6.23 8.39 -29.84
CA VAL A 113 -6.20 9.72 -30.47
C VAL A 113 -5.37 9.69 -31.76
N ILE A 114 -4.20 9.03 -31.75
CA ILE A 114 -3.36 8.83 -32.94
C ILE A 114 -4.13 8.13 -34.04
N SER A 115 -4.90 7.09 -33.71
CA SER A 115 -5.68 6.32 -34.69
C SER A 115 -6.78 7.13 -35.36
N LYS A 116 -7.25 8.22 -34.72
CA LYS A 116 -8.23 9.17 -35.31
C LYS A 116 -7.62 10.19 -36.27
N GLY A 117 -6.28 10.17 -36.46
CA GLY A 117 -5.60 10.96 -37.48
C GLY A 117 -5.33 12.42 -37.14
N ASN A 118 -5.46 12.83 -35.87
CA ASN A 118 -5.24 14.22 -35.46
C ASN A 118 -4.35 14.34 -34.20
N PRO A 119 -3.15 13.69 -34.15
CA PRO A 119 -2.27 13.80 -33.02
C PRO A 119 -1.51 15.13 -33.03
N ASP A 120 -1.54 15.82 -31.90
CA ASP A 120 -0.63 16.92 -31.62
C ASP A 120 0.62 16.42 -30.87
N THR A 121 1.58 17.31 -30.65
CA THR A 121 2.82 16.98 -29.92
C THR A 121 2.53 16.50 -28.48
N THR A 122 1.50 17.01 -27.85
CA THR A 122 1.11 16.67 -26.48
C THR A 122 0.74 15.19 -26.36
N ILE A 123 0.08 14.61 -27.38
CA ILE A 123 -0.30 13.20 -27.41
C ILE A 123 0.93 12.27 -27.45
N TYR A 124 1.97 12.64 -28.20
CA TYR A 124 3.21 11.88 -28.23
C TYR A 124 3.98 11.97 -26.90
N VAL A 125 4.00 13.15 -26.26
CA VAL A 125 4.57 13.31 -24.92
C VAL A 125 3.82 12.45 -23.90
N ASN A 126 2.49 12.46 -23.94
CA ASN A 126 1.65 11.64 -23.07
C ASN A 126 1.87 10.13 -23.28
N LEU A 127 2.01 9.70 -24.53
CA LEU A 127 2.36 8.32 -24.87
C LEU A 127 3.73 7.92 -24.27
N ALA A 128 4.75 8.76 -24.45
CA ALA A 128 6.08 8.51 -23.91
C ALA A 128 6.06 8.45 -22.38
N ALA A 129 5.36 9.37 -21.73
CA ALA A 129 5.20 9.42 -20.29
C ALA A 129 4.51 8.15 -19.74
N GLY A 130 3.44 7.67 -20.38
CA GLY A 130 2.77 6.43 -20.02
C GLY A 130 3.69 5.21 -20.11
N LEU A 131 4.51 5.11 -21.19
CA LEU A 131 5.50 4.04 -21.34
C LEU A 131 6.58 4.09 -20.25
N VAL A 132 7.09 5.29 -19.93
CA VAL A 132 8.07 5.50 -18.86
C VAL A 132 7.48 5.11 -17.51
N LEU A 133 6.22 5.46 -17.24
CA LEU A 133 5.55 5.11 -16.00
C LEU A 133 5.41 3.60 -15.81
N ILE A 134 5.07 2.87 -16.87
CA ILE A 134 5.02 1.40 -16.86
C ILE A 134 6.42 0.83 -16.57
N LEU A 135 7.46 1.32 -17.23
CA LEU A 135 8.84 0.87 -17.03
C LEU A 135 9.32 1.14 -15.59
N LEU A 136 9.07 2.33 -15.06
CA LEU A 136 9.41 2.68 -13.69
C LEU A 136 8.65 1.80 -12.68
N GLY A 137 7.39 1.42 -12.98
CA GLY A 137 6.65 0.45 -12.20
C GLY A 137 7.36 -0.91 -12.12
N PHE A 138 7.88 -1.43 -13.25
CA PHE A 138 8.67 -2.67 -13.25
C PHE A 138 9.98 -2.54 -12.47
N LEU A 139 10.69 -1.42 -12.59
CA LEU A 139 11.91 -1.17 -11.82
C LEU A 139 11.61 -1.05 -10.32
N ALA A 140 10.50 -0.43 -9.94
CA ALA A 140 10.06 -0.34 -8.56
C ALA A 140 9.65 -1.70 -7.97
N TRP A 141 9.15 -2.63 -8.80
CA TRP A 141 8.96 -4.04 -8.40
C TRP A 141 10.26 -4.68 -7.92
N GLY A 142 11.38 -4.37 -8.57
CA GLY A 142 12.72 -4.75 -8.13
C GLY A 142 13.20 -4.07 -6.83
N ARG A 143 12.27 -3.44 -6.06
CA ARG A 143 12.52 -2.70 -4.81
C ARG A 143 13.42 -1.47 -4.97
N SER A 144 13.44 -0.88 -6.16
CA SER A 144 14.17 0.36 -6.42
C SER A 144 13.40 1.56 -5.86
N LEU A 145 13.93 2.15 -4.79
CA LEU A 145 13.38 3.37 -4.20
C LEU A 145 13.42 4.54 -5.19
N VAL A 146 14.51 4.64 -5.95
CA VAL A 146 14.68 5.69 -6.96
C VAL A 146 13.60 5.60 -8.03
N ALA A 147 13.33 4.39 -8.55
CA ALA A 147 12.29 4.18 -9.54
C ALA A 147 10.90 4.54 -8.99
N MET A 148 10.62 4.22 -7.73
CA MET A 148 9.38 4.58 -7.08
C MET A 148 9.21 6.10 -6.95
N VAL A 149 10.25 6.82 -6.54
CA VAL A 149 10.22 8.28 -6.42
C VAL A 149 10.04 8.92 -7.80
N LEU A 150 10.77 8.46 -8.82
CA LEU A 150 10.65 8.99 -10.19
C LEU A 150 9.27 8.73 -10.79
N ALA A 151 8.71 7.52 -10.63
CA ALA A 151 7.34 7.22 -11.07
C ALA A 151 6.31 8.14 -10.41
N SER A 152 6.54 8.44 -9.16
CA SER A 152 5.68 9.32 -8.38
C SER A 152 5.76 10.77 -8.84
N LEU A 153 6.96 11.27 -9.07
CA LEU A 153 7.18 12.63 -9.59
C LEU A 153 6.59 12.79 -11.00
N LEU A 154 6.73 11.77 -11.84
CA LEU A 154 6.15 11.77 -13.19
C LEU A 154 4.63 11.83 -13.13
N ALA A 155 3.99 10.91 -12.38
CA ALA A 155 2.53 10.87 -12.25
C ALA A 155 1.96 12.16 -11.63
N PHE A 156 2.70 12.77 -10.69
CA PHE A 156 2.35 14.04 -10.10
C PHE A 156 2.47 15.19 -11.10
N GLY A 157 3.57 15.23 -11.85
CA GLY A 157 3.81 16.23 -12.89
C GLY A 157 2.72 16.23 -13.97
N GLU A 158 2.27 15.06 -14.39
CA GLU A 158 1.18 14.90 -15.35
C GLU A 158 -0.15 15.40 -14.80
N LEU A 159 -0.48 15.07 -13.55
CA LEU A 159 -1.69 15.57 -12.91
C LEU A 159 -1.68 17.09 -12.83
N ALA A 160 -0.55 17.70 -12.44
CA ALA A 160 -0.37 19.14 -12.40
C ALA A 160 -0.46 19.77 -13.80
N PHE A 161 0.15 19.14 -14.81
CA PHE A 161 0.10 19.61 -16.20
C PHE A 161 -1.32 19.63 -16.76
N LEU A 162 -2.10 18.57 -16.56
CA LEU A 162 -3.49 18.51 -17.00
C LEU A 162 -4.33 19.64 -16.41
N LEU A 163 -4.10 19.99 -15.15
CA LEU A 163 -4.84 21.06 -14.48
C LEU A 163 -4.48 22.46 -14.99
N ILE A 164 -3.20 22.67 -15.33
CA ILE A 164 -2.73 23.95 -15.88
C ILE A 164 -3.18 24.10 -17.34
N ALA A 165 -3.11 23.02 -18.12
CA ALA A 165 -3.42 23.04 -19.55
C ALA A 165 -4.92 23.28 -19.84
N GLU A 166 -5.82 22.80 -19.00
CA GLU A 166 -7.27 23.01 -19.18
C GLU A 166 -7.72 24.46 -18.97
N GLY A 167 -6.87 25.34 -18.42
CA GLY A 167 -7.11 26.82 -18.33
C GLY A 167 -8.36 27.25 -17.56
N ASN A 168 -9.22 26.30 -17.20
CA ASN A 168 -10.47 26.50 -16.50
C ASN A 168 -10.36 25.95 -15.07
N LEU A 169 -9.87 26.79 -14.16
CA LEU A 169 -9.88 26.52 -12.72
C LEU A 169 -11.33 26.55 -12.18
N GLN A 170 -12.19 25.69 -12.69
CA GLN A 170 -13.48 25.48 -12.06
C GLN A 170 -13.26 24.81 -10.69
N ILE A 171 -14.08 25.17 -9.71
CA ILE A 171 -14.02 24.65 -8.33
C ILE A 171 -13.92 23.12 -8.31
N TRP A 172 -14.56 22.41 -9.23
CA TRP A 172 -14.48 20.95 -9.37
C TRP A 172 -13.08 20.41 -9.71
N ASN A 173 -12.30 21.14 -10.49
CA ASN A 173 -10.94 20.77 -10.87
C ASN A 173 -9.98 20.94 -9.67
N VAL A 174 -10.21 21.97 -8.85
CA VAL A 174 -9.45 22.17 -7.60
C VAL A 174 -9.67 21.03 -6.61
N TRP A 175 -10.91 20.58 -6.41
CA TRP A 175 -11.20 19.45 -5.53
C TRP A 175 -10.60 18.13 -6.04
N ARG A 176 -10.65 17.87 -7.35
CA ARG A 176 -9.98 16.71 -7.96
C ARG A 176 -8.47 16.75 -7.74
N LEU A 177 -7.86 17.94 -7.85
CA LEU A 177 -6.45 18.15 -7.58
C LEU A 177 -6.13 17.81 -6.11
N ILE A 178 -6.83 18.43 -5.16
CA ILE A 178 -6.58 18.22 -3.73
C ILE A 178 -6.74 16.74 -3.37
N PHE A 179 -7.82 16.12 -3.84
CA PHE A 179 -8.06 14.69 -3.58
C PHE A 179 -6.99 13.80 -4.24
N GLY A 180 -6.64 14.09 -5.50
CA GLY A 180 -5.57 13.40 -6.22
C GLY A 180 -4.23 13.52 -5.51
N LEU A 181 -3.86 14.73 -5.07
CA LEU A 181 -2.64 15.00 -4.31
C LEU A 181 -2.61 14.27 -2.97
N ALA A 182 -3.72 14.30 -2.23
CA ALA A 182 -3.82 13.62 -0.94
C ALA A 182 -3.72 12.10 -1.08
N LEU A 183 -4.46 11.51 -2.03
CA LEU A 183 -4.43 10.08 -2.32
C LEU A 183 -3.05 9.65 -2.78
N PHE A 184 -2.46 10.42 -3.70
CA PHE A 184 -1.16 10.13 -4.26
C PHE A 184 -0.04 10.27 -3.23
N GLY A 185 -0.01 11.34 -2.46
CA GLY A 185 0.96 11.55 -1.37
C GLY A 185 0.87 10.42 -0.32
N TRP A 186 -0.34 9.96 -0.02
CA TRP A 186 -0.56 8.84 0.88
C TRP A 186 -0.02 7.51 0.31
N LEU A 187 -0.31 7.20 -0.97
CA LEU A 187 0.22 6.00 -1.65
C LEU A 187 1.74 6.03 -1.74
N LEU A 188 2.31 7.18 -2.12
CA LEU A 188 3.75 7.37 -2.23
C LEU A 188 4.46 7.15 -0.90
N ARG A 189 3.99 7.81 0.16
CA ARG A 189 4.55 7.63 1.51
C ARG A 189 4.54 6.16 1.92
N ARG A 190 3.43 5.46 1.70
CA ARG A 190 3.32 4.03 2.04
C ARG A 190 4.22 3.16 1.18
N GLY A 191 4.32 3.43 -0.12
CA GLY A 191 5.20 2.71 -1.03
C GLY A 191 6.69 2.88 -0.66
N ILE A 192 7.13 4.10 -0.32
CA ILE A 192 8.49 4.37 0.13
C ILE A 192 8.81 3.61 1.42
N VAL A 193 7.91 3.68 2.41
CA VAL A 193 8.07 2.96 3.68
C VAL A 193 8.13 1.44 3.42
N ALA A 194 7.26 0.91 2.57
CA ALA A 194 7.24 -0.51 2.22
C ALA A 194 8.56 -0.97 1.56
N VAL A 195 9.11 -0.20 0.61
CA VAL A 195 10.40 -0.52 -0.01
C VAL A 195 11.53 -0.45 1.01
N HIS A 196 11.51 0.54 1.90
CA HIS A 196 12.52 0.68 2.95
C HIS A 196 12.49 -0.52 3.92
N GLU A 197 11.31 -0.93 4.39
CA GLU A 197 11.13 -2.10 5.26
C GLU A 197 11.56 -3.41 4.58
N LEU A 198 11.19 -3.60 3.30
CA LEU A 198 11.60 -4.78 2.53
C LEU A 198 13.11 -4.84 2.34
N ASN A 199 13.77 -3.72 2.11
CA ASN A 199 15.22 -3.67 1.98
C ASN A 199 15.92 -3.88 3.34
N ALA A 200 15.37 -3.34 4.42
CA ALA A 200 15.88 -3.57 5.77
C ALA A 200 15.75 -5.03 6.21
N SER A 201 14.66 -5.72 5.83
CA SER A 201 14.44 -7.13 6.17
C SER A 201 15.38 -8.11 5.44
N THR A 202 16.02 -7.69 4.34
CA THR A 202 17.02 -8.49 3.60
C THR A 202 18.43 -8.32 4.15
N LEU A 203 18.67 -7.36 5.05
CA LEU A 203 19.94 -7.25 5.73
C LEU A 203 20.10 -8.45 6.67
N PRO A 204 21.29 -9.13 6.70
CA PRO A 204 21.53 -10.22 7.62
C PRO A 204 21.26 -9.71 9.05
N ILE A 205 20.44 -10.46 9.77
CA ILE A 205 20.17 -10.20 11.18
C ILE A 205 21.53 -10.13 11.87
N ARG A 206 21.96 -8.94 12.30
CA ARG A 206 23.11 -8.83 13.19
C ARG A 206 22.71 -9.59 14.45
N HIS A 207 23.25 -10.78 14.61
CA HIS A 207 23.15 -11.48 15.88
C HIS A 207 23.57 -10.50 16.97
N PRO A 208 22.80 -10.35 18.05
CA PRO A 208 23.28 -9.60 19.20
C PRO A 208 24.64 -10.20 19.60
N PRO A 209 25.62 -9.36 19.98
CA PRO A 209 26.93 -9.86 20.40
C PRO A 209 26.69 -10.92 21.47
N GLU A 210 27.27 -12.10 21.28
CA GLU A 210 27.25 -13.16 22.29
C GLU A 210 27.65 -12.56 23.63
N PRO A 211 26.90 -12.83 24.72
CA PRO A 211 27.29 -12.38 26.03
C PRO A 211 28.70 -12.89 26.30
N MET A 212 29.66 -11.98 26.50
CA MET A 212 31.01 -12.34 26.90
C MET A 212 30.89 -13.07 28.22
N HIS A 213 31.13 -14.39 28.19
CA HIS A 213 31.36 -15.16 29.38
C HIS A 213 32.68 -14.66 29.99
N HIS A 214 32.55 -13.88 31.04
CA HIS A 214 33.66 -13.59 31.93
C HIS A 214 33.87 -14.86 32.76
N ASP A 215 34.91 -15.64 32.40
CA ASP A 215 35.46 -16.68 33.23
C ASP A 215 36.21 -16.07 34.46
#